data_e144319cb39b6aa6fc0771f677c841e2
#
_entry.id   e144319cb39b6aa6fc0771f677c841e2
#
_cell.length_a   1.000
_cell.length_b   1.000
_cell.length_c   1.000
_cell.angle_alpha   90.00
_cell.angle_beta   90.00
_cell.angle_gamma   90.00
#
_symmetry.space_group_name_H-M   'P 1'
#
loop_
_entity.id
_entity.type
_entity.pdbx_description
1 polymer ?
#
loop_
_entity_poly.entity_id
_entity_poly.type
_entity_poly.pdbx_seq_one_letter_code
_entity_poly.pdbx_strand_id
1 'polypeptide(L)'
;MKTEAGSSAAVNPKTGETIALVSSPAYNPNIIVRGASKAQREAWSNDLKLPMMNRFTQAFVPGSVFKTITGAIGLETNTINPKEEFKIQGLKWTKDSSWGNYYVTRVKDASPIDFEKAMKYSDNIYFAQQALKMGKDQYVNEFKKYGFHEKLPIEYEFPISIIAKDGIKNDIQLADTGYGQGQVLMTPLHLALTYAPIVNEGNIPWPHLLKEVKVAGNWKENVISKKNQEILKSALIKVINDPDGAGRIAKVDGVTLAGKTGTAELKESKEADGKELGWFAAFDANAPDMIVTMMIEGVKGRGGSNVPGEKVKHVFQK
;
A
#
# COMPACT_ATOMS: atom_id res chain seq x y z
N MET A 1 9.92 4.34 -15.13
CA MET A 1 8.47 4.18 -15.48
C MET A 1 8.08 4.57 -16.92
N LYS A 2 8.99 5.04 -17.79
CA LYS A 2 8.65 5.60 -19.13
C LYS A 2 7.71 4.74 -20.00
N THR A 3 7.73 3.42 -19.86
CA THR A 3 6.92 2.49 -20.68
C THR A 3 5.72 1.92 -19.92
N GLU A 4 5.58 2.21 -18.63
CA GLU A 4 4.56 1.66 -17.76
C GLU A 4 3.39 2.62 -17.56
N ALA A 5 2.19 2.08 -17.39
CA ALA A 5 1.09 2.82 -16.78
C ALA A 5 1.17 2.65 -15.26
N GLY A 6 1.32 3.75 -14.55
CA GLY A 6 1.51 3.65 -13.10
C GLY A 6 1.73 5.00 -12.43
N SER A 7 1.90 4.95 -11.13
CA SER A 7 2.06 6.14 -10.28
C SER A 7 3.04 5.88 -9.15
N SER A 8 3.71 6.94 -8.70
CA SER A 8 4.57 6.88 -7.51
C SER A 8 4.43 8.16 -6.70
N ALA A 9 4.54 8.03 -5.38
CA ALA A 9 4.69 9.14 -4.46
C ALA A 9 5.92 8.89 -3.58
N ALA A 10 6.65 9.97 -3.29
CA ALA A 10 7.74 9.97 -2.33
C ALA A 10 7.54 11.10 -1.33
N VAL A 11 7.67 10.79 -0.03
CA VAL A 11 7.50 11.76 1.06
C VAL A 11 8.65 11.67 2.05
N ASN A 12 9.03 12.80 2.63
CA ASN A 12 9.89 12.80 3.82
C ASN A 12 9.01 12.45 5.04
N PRO A 13 9.27 11.34 5.74
CA PRO A 13 8.41 10.90 6.85
C PRO A 13 8.45 11.81 8.07
N LYS A 14 9.48 12.65 8.22
CA LYS A 14 9.66 13.54 9.38
C LYS A 14 9.04 14.90 9.15
N THR A 15 9.20 15.45 7.94
CA THR A 15 8.77 16.82 7.62
C THR A 15 7.42 16.88 6.92
N GLY A 16 6.97 15.78 6.29
CA GLY A 16 5.79 15.78 5.44
C GLY A 16 6.01 16.34 4.03
N GLU A 17 7.24 16.78 3.71
CA GLU A 17 7.56 17.26 2.37
C GLU A 17 7.26 16.17 1.34
N THR A 18 6.46 16.52 0.33
CA THR A 18 6.21 15.66 -0.81
C THR A 18 7.35 15.81 -1.82
N ILE A 19 8.29 14.87 -1.77
CA ILE A 19 9.53 14.89 -2.58
C ILE A 19 9.23 14.68 -4.06
N ALA A 20 8.29 13.77 -4.38
CA ALA A 20 7.90 13.47 -5.75
C ALA A 20 6.47 12.93 -5.86
N LEU A 21 5.80 13.36 -6.91
CA LEU A 21 4.54 12.77 -7.40
C LEU A 21 4.70 12.48 -8.89
N VAL A 22 4.55 11.21 -9.26
CA VAL A 22 4.77 10.75 -10.63
C VAL A 22 3.54 10.06 -11.18
N SER A 23 3.14 10.46 -12.39
CA SER A 23 2.16 9.74 -13.22
C SER A 23 2.83 9.31 -14.53
N SER A 24 2.60 8.09 -14.96
CA SER A 24 3.17 7.53 -16.20
C SER A 24 2.09 6.72 -16.94
N PRO A 25 2.05 6.77 -18.30
CA PRO A 25 2.81 7.70 -19.14
C PRO A 25 2.38 9.15 -18.90
N ALA A 26 3.24 10.09 -19.28
CA ALA A 26 2.96 11.51 -19.22
C ALA A 26 2.89 12.07 -20.65
N TYR A 27 2.24 13.19 -20.81
CA TYR A 27 2.22 13.98 -22.03
C TYR A 27 3.14 15.20 -21.90
N ASN A 28 3.53 15.78 -23.04
CA ASN A 28 4.27 17.02 -23.04
C ASN A 28 3.29 18.23 -22.92
N PRO A 29 3.26 18.94 -21.78
CA PRO A 29 2.32 20.04 -21.56
C PRO A 29 2.52 21.21 -22.53
N ASN A 30 3.75 21.40 -23.07
CA ASN A 30 4.01 22.44 -24.06
C ASN A 30 3.22 22.25 -25.37
N ILE A 31 2.86 21.00 -25.70
CA ILE A 31 2.02 20.74 -26.88
C ILE A 31 0.61 21.30 -26.66
N ILE A 32 0.08 21.21 -25.45
CA ILE A 32 -1.23 21.78 -25.11
C ILE A 32 -1.19 23.31 -25.19
N VAL A 33 -0.17 23.93 -24.60
CA VAL A 33 -0.02 25.40 -24.58
C VAL A 33 0.14 25.95 -25.97
N ARG A 34 0.84 25.26 -26.86
CA ARG A 34 1.05 25.68 -28.25
C ARG A 34 -0.13 25.34 -29.20
N GLY A 35 -1.15 24.65 -28.70
CA GLY A 35 -2.26 24.14 -29.47
C GLY A 35 -2.01 22.76 -30.07
N ALA A 36 -2.46 21.71 -29.35
CA ALA A 36 -2.37 20.36 -29.86
C ALA A 36 -3.16 20.16 -31.14
N SER A 37 -2.57 19.54 -32.17
CA SER A 37 -3.27 19.19 -33.40
C SER A 37 -4.40 18.16 -33.11
N LYS A 38 -5.36 18.07 -34.07
CA LYS A 38 -6.42 17.03 -33.97
C LYS A 38 -5.83 15.64 -33.87
N ALA A 39 -4.84 15.30 -34.68
CA ALA A 39 -4.16 14.00 -34.66
C ALA A 39 -3.49 13.72 -33.30
N GLN A 40 -2.88 14.73 -32.69
CA GLN A 40 -2.25 14.56 -31.36
C GLN A 40 -3.30 14.31 -30.27
N ARG A 41 -4.42 15.01 -30.27
CA ARG A 41 -5.53 14.77 -29.32
C ARG A 41 -6.14 13.40 -29.51
N GLU A 42 -6.36 12.96 -30.74
CA GLU A 42 -6.85 11.62 -31.07
C GLU A 42 -5.87 10.53 -30.61
N ALA A 43 -4.55 10.73 -30.81
CA ALA A 43 -3.52 9.80 -30.33
C ALA A 43 -3.58 9.64 -28.81
N TRP A 44 -3.71 10.73 -28.04
CA TRP A 44 -3.83 10.66 -26.59
C TRP A 44 -5.15 10.01 -26.12
N SER A 45 -6.26 10.30 -26.81
CA SER A 45 -7.58 9.75 -26.46
C SER A 45 -7.69 8.26 -26.74
N ASN A 46 -6.99 7.78 -27.77
CA ASN A 46 -7.01 6.38 -28.19
C ASN A 46 -5.90 5.54 -27.52
N ASP A 47 -4.96 6.16 -26.79
CA ASP A 47 -3.92 5.42 -26.08
C ASP A 47 -4.51 4.71 -24.86
N LEU A 48 -4.46 3.37 -24.87
CA LEU A 48 -4.96 2.50 -23.79
C LEU A 48 -4.27 2.75 -22.45
N LYS A 49 -3.09 3.40 -22.46
CA LYS A 49 -2.37 3.79 -21.24
C LYS A 49 -2.81 5.14 -20.69
N LEU A 50 -3.77 5.81 -21.32
CA LEU A 50 -4.39 7.05 -20.86
C LEU A 50 -3.35 8.11 -20.39
N PRO A 51 -2.49 8.64 -21.27
CA PRO A 51 -1.40 9.55 -20.88
C PRO A 51 -1.90 10.87 -20.28
N MET A 52 -3.15 11.27 -20.54
CA MET A 52 -3.77 12.45 -19.96
C MET A 52 -4.30 12.23 -18.53
N MET A 53 -4.39 10.97 -18.06
CA MET A 53 -4.83 10.66 -16.72
C MET A 53 -3.72 10.92 -15.70
N ASN A 54 -4.02 11.76 -14.71
CA ASN A 54 -3.12 11.95 -13.58
C ASN A 54 -3.34 10.87 -12.53
N ARG A 55 -2.49 9.84 -12.54
CA ARG A 55 -2.63 8.65 -11.70
C ARG A 55 -2.33 8.90 -10.23
N PHE A 56 -1.45 9.83 -9.88
CA PHE A 56 -1.18 10.10 -8.46
C PHE A 56 -2.36 10.77 -7.76
N THR A 57 -3.30 11.36 -8.50
CA THR A 57 -4.58 11.86 -7.99
C THR A 57 -5.73 10.89 -8.15
N GLN A 58 -5.45 9.62 -8.35
CA GLN A 58 -6.48 8.57 -8.34
C GLN A 58 -6.33 7.69 -7.10
N ALA A 59 -7.44 7.12 -6.65
CA ALA A 59 -7.45 6.13 -5.57
C ALA A 59 -7.56 4.72 -6.17
N PHE A 60 -6.69 3.83 -5.69
CA PHE A 60 -6.56 2.46 -6.18
C PHE A 60 -6.69 1.46 -5.04
N VAL A 61 -7.06 0.23 -5.35
CA VAL A 61 -7.01 -0.88 -4.40
C VAL A 61 -5.54 -1.17 -4.05
N PRO A 62 -5.14 -1.07 -2.76
CA PRO A 62 -3.73 -1.17 -2.38
C PRO A 62 -3.19 -2.61 -2.35
N GLY A 63 -4.05 -3.60 -2.17
CA GLY A 63 -3.62 -4.97 -1.94
C GLY A 63 -2.72 -5.09 -0.71
N SER A 64 -1.79 -6.03 -0.75
CA SER A 64 -0.99 -6.42 0.43
C SER A 64 -0.06 -5.36 1.03
N VAL A 65 0.17 -4.21 0.39
CA VAL A 65 0.86 -3.08 1.05
C VAL A 65 0.05 -2.54 2.23
N PHE A 66 -1.26 -2.73 2.20
CA PHE A 66 -2.20 -2.37 3.26
C PHE A 66 -2.02 -3.18 4.55
N LYS A 67 -1.46 -4.39 4.48
CA LYS A 67 -1.19 -5.25 5.65
C LYS A 67 -0.29 -4.58 6.69
N THR A 68 0.53 -3.64 6.26
CA THR A 68 1.34 -2.82 7.17
C THR A 68 0.46 -2.02 8.12
N ILE A 69 -0.62 -1.42 7.61
CA ILE A 69 -1.57 -0.65 8.44
C ILE A 69 -2.40 -1.61 9.31
N THR A 70 -2.94 -2.69 8.74
CA THR A 70 -3.68 -3.71 9.49
C THR A 70 -2.81 -4.30 10.61
N GLY A 71 -1.54 -4.57 10.33
CA GLY A 71 -0.57 -5.06 11.31
C GLY A 71 -0.32 -4.06 12.44
N ALA A 72 -0.11 -2.79 12.09
CA ALA A 72 0.06 -1.72 13.07
C ALA A 72 -1.15 -1.59 13.99
N ILE A 73 -2.35 -1.54 13.42
CA ILE A 73 -3.60 -1.49 14.18
C ILE A 73 -3.75 -2.72 15.08
N GLY A 74 -3.49 -3.92 14.56
CA GLY A 74 -3.58 -5.15 15.33
C GLY A 74 -2.62 -5.21 16.52
N LEU A 75 -1.41 -4.67 16.36
CA LEU A 75 -0.43 -4.53 17.44
C LEU A 75 -0.87 -3.50 18.49
N GLU A 76 -1.37 -2.33 18.07
CA GLU A 76 -1.83 -1.26 18.99
C GLU A 76 -3.06 -1.67 19.79
N THR A 77 -3.98 -2.40 19.18
CA THR A 77 -5.19 -2.90 19.85
C THR A 77 -4.97 -4.18 20.64
N ASN A 78 -3.73 -4.70 20.65
CA ASN A 78 -3.36 -6.01 21.23
C ASN A 78 -4.18 -7.19 20.64
N THR A 79 -4.81 -7.02 19.49
CA THR A 79 -5.47 -8.10 18.76
C THR A 79 -4.44 -9.06 18.17
N ILE A 80 -3.32 -8.50 17.69
CA ILE A 80 -2.15 -9.26 17.26
C ILE A 80 -1.14 -9.35 18.39
N ASN A 81 -0.88 -10.57 18.87
CA ASN A 81 0.31 -10.88 19.65
C ASN A 81 1.40 -11.31 18.65
N PRO A 82 2.52 -10.57 18.52
CA PRO A 82 3.51 -10.85 17.47
C PRO A 82 4.23 -12.19 17.62
N LYS A 83 4.18 -12.81 18.80
CA LYS A 83 4.77 -14.13 19.11
C LYS A 83 3.77 -15.28 19.04
N GLU A 84 2.49 -14.99 18.84
CA GLU A 84 1.46 -16.02 18.73
C GLU A 84 1.58 -16.74 17.40
N GLU A 85 1.71 -18.07 17.45
CA GLU A 85 1.79 -18.91 16.27
C GLU A 85 0.43 -19.49 15.90
N PHE A 86 0.08 -19.39 14.64
CA PHE A 86 -1.15 -19.95 14.07
C PHE A 86 -0.82 -21.17 13.21
N LYS A 87 -1.52 -22.26 13.43
CA LYS A 87 -1.44 -23.46 12.61
C LYS A 87 -2.40 -23.37 11.44
N ILE A 88 -2.04 -22.56 10.45
CA ILE A 88 -2.81 -22.42 9.19
C ILE A 88 -2.26 -23.47 8.22
N GLN A 89 -3.12 -24.34 7.69
CA GLN A 89 -2.74 -25.39 6.73
C GLN A 89 -3.36 -25.13 5.35
N GLY A 90 -2.59 -25.41 4.31
CA GLY A 90 -3.01 -25.28 2.92
C GLY A 90 -3.02 -23.83 2.41
N LEU A 91 -3.43 -23.68 1.15
CA LEU A 91 -3.41 -22.40 0.43
C LEU A 91 -4.76 -21.68 0.42
N LYS A 92 -5.80 -22.31 0.97
CA LYS A 92 -7.17 -21.76 1.00
C LYS A 92 -7.74 -21.88 2.41
N TRP A 93 -8.51 -20.87 2.78
CA TRP A 93 -9.20 -20.84 4.08
C TRP A 93 -10.57 -20.19 3.92
N THR A 94 -11.55 -20.72 4.61
CA THR A 94 -12.87 -20.12 4.81
C THR A 94 -13.18 -20.12 6.31
N LYS A 95 -13.94 -19.15 6.79
CA LYS A 95 -14.29 -19.06 8.20
C LYS A 95 -15.20 -20.23 8.62
N ASP A 96 -16.27 -20.43 7.87
CA ASP A 96 -17.28 -21.46 8.10
C ASP A 96 -18.17 -21.63 6.86
N SER A 97 -19.18 -22.49 6.96
CA SER A 97 -20.12 -22.79 5.86
C SER A 97 -20.97 -21.59 5.40
N SER A 98 -21.11 -20.54 6.22
CA SER A 98 -21.86 -19.34 5.85
C SER A 98 -21.20 -18.55 4.70
N TRP A 99 -19.91 -18.78 4.44
CA TRP A 99 -19.18 -18.18 3.32
C TRP A 99 -19.41 -18.90 1.98
N GLY A 100 -20.11 -20.03 1.97
CA GLY A 100 -20.37 -20.81 0.75
C GLY A 100 -19.06 -21.21 0.05
N ASN A 101 -18.92 -20.81 -1.21
CA ASN A 101 -17.74 -21.10 -2.04
C ASN A 101 -16.67 -20.00 -1.97
N TYR A 102 -16.72 -19.11 -0.96
CA TYR A 102 -15.72 -18.07 -0.80
C TYR A 102 -14.53 -18.57 0.02
N TYR A 103 -13.33 -18.29 -0.45
CA TYR A 103 -12.06 -18.63 0.20
C TYR A 103 -11.08 -17.47 0.13
N VAL A 104 -10.44 -17.20 1.25
CA VAL A 104 -9.19 -16.41 1.27
C VAL A 104 -8.04 -17.32 0.85
N THR A 105 -7.22 -16.86 -0.07
CA THR A 105 -6.07 -17.63 -0.58
C THR A 105 -4.76 -16.98 -0.19
N ARG A 106 -3.71 -17.79 -0.02
CA ARG A 106 -2.33 -17.33 0.20
C ARG A 106 -1.38 -18.01 -0.78
N VAL A 107 -0.21 -17.40 -1.01
CA VAL A 107 0.77 -17.87 -2.01
C VAL A 107 1.66 -18.98 -1.43
N LYS A 108 2.06 -18.87 -0.15
CA LYS A 108 3.00 -19.81 0.49
C LYS A 108 2.31 -20.57 1.60
N ASP A 109 2.36 -21.90 1.56
CA ASP A 109 1.90 -22.76 2.66
C ASP A 109 2.99 -22.82 3.74
N ALA A 110 2.96 -21.85 4.65
CA ALA A 110 3.86 -21.76 5.79
C ALA A 110 3.07 -21.99 7.08
N SER A 111 3.50 -22.99 7.88
CA SER A 111 2.89 -23.32 9.18
C SER A 111 3.95 -23.88 10.12
N PRO A 112 4.01 -23.46 11.41
CA PRO A 112 3.20 -22.39 11.99
C PRO A 112 3.62 -21.02 11.50
N ILE A 113 2.68 -20.07 11.53
CA ILE A 113 2.87 -18.70 11.09
C ILE A 113 2.61 -17.73 12.25
N ASP A 114 3.54 -16.82 12.47
CA ASP A 114 3.44 -15.69 13.38
C ASP A 114 3.31 -14.37 12.60
N PHE A 115 3.26 -13.24 13.29
CA PHE A 115 3.14 -11.94 12.65
C PHE A 115 4.29 -11.65 11.67
N GLU A 116 5.53 -11.95 12.06
CA GLU A 116 6.71 -11.69 11.24
C GLU A 116 6.70 -12.50 9.94
N LYS A 117 6.43 -13.80 10.05
CA LYS A 117 6.29 -14.68 8.87
C LYS A 117 5.11 -14.26 7.99
N ALA A 118 3.98 -13.84 8.60
CA ALA A 118 2.81 -13.36 7.87
C ALA A 118 3.11 -12.09 7.06
N MET A 119 3.88 -11.15 7.61
CA MET A 119 4.39 -9.99 6.89
C MET A 119 5.36 -10.40 5.79
N LYS A 120 6.36 -11.25 6.12
CA LYS A 120 7.42 -11.70 5.22
C LYS A 120 6.88 -12.41 3.99
N TYR A 121 5.92 -13.33 4.17
CA TYR A 121 5.31 -14.10 3.10
C TYR A 121 4.06 -13.47 2.52
N SER A 122 3.65 -12.33 3.07
CA SER A 122 2.43 -11.64 2.63
C SER A 122 1.18 -12.51 2.77
N ASP A 123 0.99 -13.19 3.90
CA ASP A 123 -0.09 -14.14 4.13
C ASP A 123 -1.45 -13.46 4.25
N ASN A 124 -2.36 -13.71 3.30
CA ASN A 124 -3.70 -13.14 3.34
C ASN A 124 -4.58 -13.78 4.41
N ILE A 125 -4.40 -15.10 4.65
CA ILE A 125 -5.25 -15.84 5.58
C ILE A 125 -5.02 -15.34 7.00
N TYR A 126 -3.75 -15.14 7.38
CA TYR A 126 -3.40 -14.56 8.68
C TYR A 126 -4.09 -13.21 8.88
N PHE A 127 -3.93 -12.28 7.94
CA PHE A 127 -4.49 -10.93 8.07
C PHE A 127 -6.02 -10.90 8.01
N ALA A 128 -6.67 -11.77 7.23
CA ALA A 128 -8.10 -11.96 7.23
C ALA A 128 -8.62 -12.40 8.62
N GLN A 129 -7.96 -13.38 9.23
CA GLN A 129 -8.30 -13.85 10.58
C GLN A 129 -8.09 -12.76 11.63
N GLN A 130 -7.01 -11.97 11.54
CA GLN A 130 -6.78 -10.86 12.47
C GLN A 130 -7.81 -9.74 12.32
N ALA A 131 -8.24 -9.39 11.12
CA ALA A 131 -9.29 -8.41 10.90
C ALA A 131 -10.64 -8.88 11.48
N LEU A 132 -10.99 -10.16 11.30
CA LEU A 132 -12.18 -10.75 11.90
C LEU A 132 -12.11 -10.80 13.44
N LYS A 133 -10.94 -11.15 14.01
CA LYS A 133 -10.69 -11.17 15.46
C LYS A 133 -10.83 -9.76 16.07
N MET A 134 -10.38 -8.73 15.35
CA MET A 134 -10.52 -7.33 15.77
C MET A 134 -11.97 -6.87 15.77
N GLY A 135 -12.74 -7.34 14.81
CA GLY A 135 -14.13 -6.94 14.60
C GLY A 135 -14.28 -5.60 13.88
N LYS A 136 -15.42 -5.45 13.22
CA LYS A 136 -15.69 -4.34 12.29
C LYS A 136 -15.54 -2.96 12.92
N ASP A 137 -16.16 -2.74 14.06
CA ASP A 137 -16.26 -1.41 14.65
C ASP A 137 -14.93 -0.89 15.15
N GLN A 138 -14.17 -1.73 15.84
CA GLN A 138 -12.82 -1.39 16.29
C GLN A 138 -11.90 -1.16 15.07
N TYR A 139 -11.95 -2.04 14.07
CA TYR A 139 -11.16 -1.96 12.86
C TYR A 139 -11.38 -0.63 12.14
N VAL A 140 -12.63 -0.27 11.85
CA VAL A 140 -12.97 1.00 11.18
C VAL A 140 -12.57 2.23 11.99
N ASN A 141 -12.76 2.20 13.32
CA ASN A 141 -12.39 3.33 14.18
C ASN A 141 -10.88 3.59 14.20
N GLU A 142 -10.07 2.53 14.23
CA GLU A 142 -8.62 2.67 14.22
C GLU A 142 -8.09 3.29 12.90
N PHE A 143 -8.75 3.01 11.75
CA PHE A 143 -8.36 3.63 10.48
C PHE A 143 -8.53 5.14 10.43
N LYS A 144 -9.38 5.74 11.26
CA LYS A 144 -9.49 7.21 11.39
C LYS A 144 -8.19 7.84 11.88
N LYS A 145 -7.42 7.13 12.70
CA LYS A 145 -6.10 7.58 13.17
C LYS A 145 -5.09 7.69 12.02
N TYR A 146 -5.33 6.98 10.92
CA TYR A 146 -4.52 7.02 9.71
C TYR A 146 -5.06 7.99 8.64
N GLY A 147 -6.13 8.75 8.94
CA GLY A 147 -6.72 9.73 8.01
C GLY A 147 -7.65 9.16 6.96
N PHE A 148 -8.16 7.92 7.15
CA PHE A 148 -9.19 7.38 6.27
C PHE A 148 -10.53 8.11 6.47
N HIS A 149 -11.27 8.24 5.37
CA HIS A 149 -12.54 8.96 5.30
C HIS A 149 -12.46 10.47 5.58
N GLU A 150 -11.26 11.05 5.50
CA GLU A 150 -11.03 12.50 5.60
C GLU A 150 -10.15 13.00 4.44
N LYS A 151 -10.23 14.30 4.16
CA LYS A 151 -9.37 14.93 3.13
C LYS A 151 -7.94 15.00 3.63
N LEU A 152 -6.98 14.74 2.74
CA LEU A 152 -5.58 15.02 3.03
C LEU A 152 -5.40 16.54 3.22
N PRO A 153 -4.74 16.97 4.28
CA PRO A 153 -4.51 18.39 4.56
C PRO A 153 -3.28 18.90 3.78
N ILE A 154 -3.42 18.99 2.48
CA ILE A 154 -2.36 19.37 1.54
C ILE A 154 -2.92 20.38 0.51
N GLU A 155 -2.06 21.20 -0.09
CA GLU A 155 -2.45 22.31 -0.97
C GLU A 155 -3.09 21.87 -2.29
N TYR A 156 -3.11 20.59 -2.59
CA TYR A 156 -3.72 20.02 -3.79
C TYR A 156 -4.82 19.02 -3.43
N GLU A 157 -5.91 19.00 -4.18
CA GLU A 157 -7.02 18.10 -3.89
C GLU A 157 -6.74 16.66 -4.33
N PHE A 158 -6.78 15.74 -3.36
CA PHE A 158 -6.67 14.30 -3.56
C PHE A 158 -8.00 13.61 -3.23
N PRO A 159 -8.34 12.50 -3.90
CA PRO A 159 -9.47 11.67 -3.49
C PRO A 159 -9.30 11.19 -2.04
N ILE A 160 -10.41 11.15 -1.33
CA ILE A 160 -10.45 10.60 0.04
C ILE A 160 -10.18 9.10 -0.02
N SER A 161 -9.22 8.63 0.77
CA SER A 161 -9.00 7.19 0.94
C SER A 161 -10.08 6.59 1.83
N ILE A 162 -10.62 5.45 1.43
CA ILE A 162 -11.75 4.81 2.10
C ILE A 162 -11.47 3.34 2.38
N ILE A 163 -12.05 2.84 3.45
CA ILE A 163 -12.07 1.40 3.77
C ILE A 163 -13.22 0.70 3.06
N ALA A 164 -14.37 1.34 3.03
CA ALA A 164 -15.55 0.91 2.29
C ALA A 164 -16.47 2.12 2.08
N LYS A 165 -17.11 2.22 0.91
CA LYS A 165 -17.97 3.36 0.55
C LYS A 165 -19.16 3.51 1.52
N ASP A 166 -19.85 2.40 1.78
CA ASP A 166 -21.06 2.38 2.60
C ASP A 166 -20.87 1.54 3.88
N GLY A 167 -19.64 1.52 4.41
CA GLY A 167 -19.23 0.69 5.54
C GLY A 167 -19.08 -0.80 5.19
N ILE A 168 -18.47 -1.55 6.08
CA ILE A 168 -18.26 -3.01 5.95
C ILE A 168 -19.59 -3.72 6.22
N LYS A 169 -20.05 -4.54 5.28
CA LYS A 169 -21.39 -5.16 5.32
C LYS A 169 -21.42 -6.55 5.95
N ASN A 170 -20.34 -7.32 5.82
CA ASN A 170 -20.25 -8.71 6.29
C ASN A 170 -18.81 -9.13 6.58
N ASP A 171 -18.64 -10.33 7.12
CA ASP A 171 -17.35 -10.90 7.50
C ASP A 171 -16.42 -11.14 6.30
N ILE A 172 -16.95 -11.50 5.15
CA ILE A 172 -16.14 -11.68 3.93
C ILE A 172 -15.48 -10.34 3.56
N GLN A 173 -16.25 -9.26 3.54
CA GLN A 173 -15.73 -7.94 3.24
C GLN A 173 -14.71 -7.47 4.31
N LEU A 174 -14.98 -7.75 5.59
CA LEU A 174 -14.05 -7.44 6.67
C LEU A 174 -12.73 -8.21 6.50
N ALA A 175 -12.80 -9.49 6.21
CA ALA A 175 -11.63 -10.34 5.95
C ALA A 175 -10.81 -9.82 4.77
N ASP A 176 -11.47 -9.48 3.65
CA ASP A 176 -10.82 -8.93 2.46
C ASP A 176 -10.14 -7.58 2.72
N THR A 177 -10.79 -6.73 3.51
CA THR A 177 -10.21 -5.45 3.94
C THR A 177 -8.91 -5.66 4.74
N GLY A 178 -8.82 -6.75 5.52
CA GLY A 178 -7.64 -7.08 6.33
C GLY A 178 -6.33 -7.18 5.54
N TYR A 179 -6.40 -7.52 4.25
CA TYR A 179 -5.24 -7.61 3.37
C TYR A 179 -5.30 -6.65 2.16
N GLY A 180 -6.14 -5.61 2.27
CA GLY A 180 -6.18 -4.49 1.32
C GLY A 180 -6.93 -4.77 0.02
N GLN A 181 -7.89 -5.67 0.07
CA GLN A 181 -8.82 -5.98 -1.01
C GLN A 181 -10.24 -5.42 -0.68
N GLY A 182 -11.26 -5.94 -1.33
CA GLY A 182 -12.62 -5.48 -1.13
C GLY A 182 -12.86 -4.08 -1.70
N GLN A 183 -13.29 -3.15 -0.87
CA GLN A 183 -13.61 -1.77 -1.28
C GLN A 183 -12.58 -0.74 -0.81
N VAL A 184 -11.42 -1.18 -0.30
CA VAL A 184 -10.35 -0.28 0.12
C VAL A 184 -9.80 0.48 -1.08
N LEU A 185 -9.78 1.80 -0.99
CA LEU A 185 -9.18 2.68 -2.00
C LEU A 185 -8.24 3.67 -1.33
N MET A 186 -7.05 3.82 -1.89
CA MET A 186 -6.02 4.74 -1.40
C MET A 186 -5.30 5.44 -2.56
N THR A 187 -4.94 6.70 -2.35
CA THR A 187 -3.99 7.37 -3.24
C THR A 187 -2.56 6.93 -2.92
N PRO A 188 -1.62 6.96 -3.89
CA PRO A 188 -0.21 6.65 -3.63
C PRO A 188 0.41 7.53 -2.53
N LEU A 189 0.05 8.82 -2.49
CA LEU A 189 0.53 9.74 -1.48
C LEU A 189 0.03 9.37 -0.08
N HIS A 190 -1.27 9.09 0.08
CA HIS A 190 -1.80 8.69 1.38
C HIS A 190 -1.17 7.38 1.87
N LEU A 191 -0.98 6.42 0.97
CA LEU A 191 -0.27 5.19 1.31
C LEU A 191 1.14 5.48 1.83
N ALA A 192 1.91 6.37 1.20
CA ALA A 192 3.24 6.75 1.69
C ALA A 192 3.18 7.37 3.09
N LEU A 193 2.23 8.28 3.33
CA LEU A 193 2.02 8.91 4.64
C LEU A 193 1.68 7.90 5.74
N THR A 194 0.90 6.84 5.43
CA THR A 194 0.56 5.80 6.43
C THR A 194 1.75 4.95 6.87
N TYR A 195 2.88 5.00 6.17
CA TYR A 195 4.12 4.36 6.59
C TYR A 195 5.00 5.27 7.47
N ALA A 196 4.76 6.59 7.46
CA ALA A 196 5.56 7.53 8.24
C ALA A 196 5.60 7.23 9.74
N PRO A 197 4.50 6.81 10.41
CA PRO A 197 4.53 6.50 11.85
C PRO A 197 5.57 5.46 12.26
N ILE A 198 5.99 4.59 11.34
CA ILE A 198 6.98 3.52 11.62
C ILE A 198 8.36 4.12 11.92
N VAL A 199 8.67 5.30 11.37
CA VAL A 199 9.99 5.94 11.44
C VAL A 199 9.94 7.42 11.88
N ASN A 200 8.76 7.90 12.27
CA ASN A 200 8.52 9.27 12.73
C ASN A 200 7.82 9.27 14.10
N GLU A 201 8.41 8.58 15.07
CA GLU A 201 7.95 8.58 16.48
C GLU A 201 6.46 8.29 16.65
N GLY A 202 5.88 7.50 15.74
CA GLY A 202 4.46 7.12 15.75
C GLY A 202 3.51 8.14 15.13
N ASN A 203 4.03 9.15 14.43
CA ASN A 203 3.24 10.27 13.93
C ASN A 203 3.19 10.31 12.41
N ILE A 204 2.08 10.82 11.84
CA ILE A 204 1.96 11.19 10.44
C ILE A 204 2.19 12.70 10.34
N PRO A 205 3.24 13.16 9.65
CA PRO A 205 3.50 14.58 9.50
C PRO A 205 2.44 15.26 8.64
N TRP A 206 2.30 16.58 8.74
CA TRP A 206 1.50 17.37 7.82
C TRP A 206 2.09 17.30 6.40
N PRO A 207 1.38 16.72 5.42
CA PRO A 207 1.88 16.68 4.05
C PRO A 207 1.82 18.09 3.43
N HIS A 208 2.84 18.44 2.65
CA HIS A 208 2.89 19.69 1.90
C HIS A 208 3.64 19.54 0.56
N LEU A 209 3.25 20.33 -0.43
CA LEU A 209 3.85 20.38 -1.75
C LEU A 209 4.81 21.57 -1.88
N LEU A 210 4.48 22.69 -1.24
CA LEU A 210 5.23 23.91 -1.36
C LEU A 210 6.34 23.94 -0.31
N LYS A 211 7.56 24.13 -0.76
CA LYS A 211 8.76 24.14 0.11
C LYS A 211 8.75 25.29 1.14
N GLU A 212 8.07 26.37 0.81
CA GLU A 212 7.92 27.56 1.66
C GLU A 212 6.91 27.37 2.78
N VAL A 213 6.05 26.36 2.67
CA VAL A 213 5.04 26.05 3.69
C VAL A 213 5.72 25.38 4.87
N LYS A 214 5.94 26.18 5.93
CA LYS A 214 6.42 25.66 7.20
C LYS A 214 5.23 25.22 8.05
N VAL A 215 4.85 23.96 7.91
CA VAL A 215 3.85 23.36 8.81
C VAL A 215 4.59 22.78 10.01
N ALA A 216 4.30 23.30 11.19
CA ALA A 216 4.81 22.73 12.43
C ALA A 216 3.86 21.64 12.93
N GLY A 217 4.42 20.52 13.40
CA GLY A 217 3.67 19.44 14.03
C GLY A 217 3.24 18.31 13.06
N ASN A 218 2.34 17.49 13.55
CA ASN A 218 1.88 16.30 12.86
C ASN A 218 0.38 16.38 12.52
N TRP A 219 0.00 15.81 11.40
CA TRP A 219 -1.41 15.65 11.04
C TRP A 219 -2.12 14.66 11.95
N LYS A 220 -1.43 13.55 12.25
CA LYS A 220 -1.91 12.54 13.18
C LYS A 220 -0.79 12.21 14.18
N GLU A 221 -1.15 12.15 15.45
CA GLU A 221 -0.18 11.90 16.52
C GLU A 221 -0.46 10.57 17.21
N ASN A 222 0.61 9.94 17.72
CA ASN A 222 0.55 8.72 18.53
C ASN A 222 -0.24 7.59 17.84
N VAL A 223 -0.08 7.45 16.52
CA VAL A 223 -0.78 6.44 15.70
C VAL A 223 -0.26 5.05 16.01
N ILE A 224 1.04 4.94 16.34
CA ILE A 224 1.70 3.68 16.70
C ILE A 224 2.73 3.91 17.81
N SER A 225 2.72 3.07 18.84
CA SER A 225 3.65 3.13 19.96
C SER A 225 5.08 2.72 19.55
N LYS A 226 6.11 3.24 20.23
CA LYS A 226 7.51 2.94 19.96
C LYS A 226 7.81 1.44 19.90
N LYS A 227 7.26 0.68 20.83
CA LYS A 227 7.41 -0.79 20.87
C LYS A 227 6.90 -1.43 19.57
N ASN A 228 5.73 -1.02 19.10
CA ASN A 228 5.09 -1.60 17.93
C ASN A 228 5.72 -1.10 16.62
N GLN A 229 6.31 0.11 16.59
CA GLN A 229 7.16 0.58 15.50
C GLN A 229 8.34 -0.37 15.25
N GLU A 230 9.06 -0.75 16.31
CA GLU A 230 10.22 -1.65 16.20
C GLU A 230 9.82 -3.04 15.69
N ILE A 231 8.72 -3.60 16.20
CA ILE A 231 8.18 -4.89 15.74
C ILE A 231 7.83 -4.82 14.25
N LEU A 232 7.09 -3.80 13.84
CA LEU A 232 6.65 -3.64 12.47
C LEU A 232 7.82 -3.37 11.52
N LYS A 233 8.76 -2.48 11.91
CA LYS A 233 9.97 -2.18 11.15
C LYS A 233 10.81 -3.44 10.94
N SER A 234 11.03 -4.23 12.00
CA SER A 234 11.76 -5.51 11.90
C SER A 234 11.11 -6.47 10.90
N ALA A 235 9.79 -6.63 10.96
CA ALA A 235 9.06 -7.48 10.02
C ALA A 235 9.19 -6.98 8.57
N LEU A 236 9.09 -5.66 8.33
CA LEU A 236 9.25 -5.05 7.00
C LEU A 236 10.68 -5.18 6.44
N ILE A 237 11.70 -5.13 7.29
CA ILE A 237 13.09 -5.41 6.90
C ILE A 237 13.19 -6.84 6.34
N LYS A 238 12.61 -7.82 7.01
CA LYS A 238 12.65 -9.23 6.57
C LYS A 238 11.90 -9.48 5.27
N VAL A 239 10.86 -8.72 4.96
CA VAL A 239 10.18 -8.80 3.66
C VAL A 239 11.17 -8.62 2.50
N ILE A 240 12.17 -7.72 2.64
CA ILE A 240 13.12 -7.40 1.58
C ILE A 240 14.45 -8.14 1.76
N ASN A 241 14.96 -8.26 2.98
CA ASN A 241 16.34 -8.70 3.20
C ASN A 241 16.50 -10.20 3.40
N ASP A 242 15.46 -10.91 3.87
CA ASP A 242 15.52 -12.37 3.99
C ASP A 242 15.58 -13.03 2.60
N PRO A 243 16.30 -14.17 2.46
CA PRO A 243 16.43 -14.87 1.18
C PRO A 243 15.10 -15.27 0.54
N ASP A 244 14.09 -15.59 1.37
CA ASP A 244 12.76 -16.02 0.97
C ASP A 244 11.66 -14.97 1.23
N GLY A 245 12.05 -13.70 1.44
CA GLY A 245 11.15 -12.59 1.62
C GLY A 245 10.43 -12.24 0.31
N ALA A 246 9.12 -11.94 0.41
CA ALA A 246 8.28 -11.65 -0.74
C ALA A 246 8.73 -10.40 -1.53
N GLY A 247 9.48 -9.49 -0.91
CA GLY A 247 10.02 -8.27 -1.51
C GLY A 247 11.50 -8.33 -1.87
N ARG A 248 12.10 -9.52 -1.87
CA ARG A 248 13.54 -9.73 -2.11
C ARG A 248 14.08 -9.05 -3.36
N ILE A 249 13.27 -8.90 -4.39
CA ILE A 249 13.60 -8.24 -5.65
C ILE A 249 14.10 -6.80 -5.45
N ALA A 250 13.63 -6.12 -4.41
CA ALA A 250 13.99 -4.74 -4.11
C ALA A 250 15.28 -4.60 -3.27
N LYS A 251 15.95 -5.70 -2.90
CA LYS A 251 17.18 -5.64 -2.10
C LYS A 251 18.26 -4.82 -2.80
N VAL A 252 18.86 -3.90 -2.04
CA VAL A 252 20.01 -3.08 -2.44
C VAL A 252 21.18 -3.43 -1.53
N ASP A 253 22.37 -3.66 -2.10
CA ASP A 253 23.55 -3.91 -1.30
C ASP A 253 24.01 -2.62 -0.62
N GLY A 254 24.36 -2.73 0.66
CA GLY A 254 24.75 -1.58 1.48
C GLY A 254 23.60 -0.74 2.03
N VAL A 255 22.34 -1.05 1.67
CA VAL A 255 21.14 -0.35 2.18
C VAL A 255 20.20 -1.34 2.85
N THR A 256 19.75 -1.04 4.08
CA THR A 256 18.77 -1.87 4.78
C THR A 256 17.36 -1.36 4.48
N LEU A 257 16.78 -1.82 3.39
CA LEU A 257 15.41 -1.44 3.05
C LEU A 257 14.39 -2.20 3.91
N ALA A 258 13.40 -1.46 4.39
CA ALA A 258 12.17 -1.99 4.95
C ALA A 258 11.02 -1.70 3.97
N GLY A 259 10.12 -2.65 3.75
CA GLY A 259 9.04 -2.41 2.79
C GLY A 259 8.06 -3.56 2.66
N LYS A 260 7.08 -3.38 1.78
CA LYS A 260 6.00 -4.33 1.55
C LYS A 260 5.63 -4.39 0.08
N THR A 261 5.44 -5.60 -0.42
CA THR A 261 4.85 -5.92 -1.72
C THR A 261 3.33 -5.84 -1.66
N GLY A 262 2.70 -5.51 -2.77
CA GLY A 262 1.26 -5.61 -2.94
C GLY A 262 0.89 -6.03 -4.35
N THR A 263 -0.12 -6.88 -4.45
CA THR A 263 -0.80 -7.18 -5.70
C THR A 263 -2.30 -7.07 -5.43
N ALA A 264 -2.98 -6.24 -6.21
CA ALA A 264 -4.41 -6.08 -6.13
C ALA A 264 -5.05 -6.51 -7.43
N GLU A 265 -6.05 -7.37 -7.35
CA GLU A 265 -6.81 -7.83 -8.49
C GLU A 265 -8.04 -6.94 -8.70
N LEU A 266 -8.16 -6.38 -9.91
CA LEU A 266 -9.32 -5.60 -10.32
C LEU A 266 -10.20 -6.49 -11.17
N LYS A 267 -11.33 -6.97 -10.60
CA LYS A 267 -12.33 -7.74 -11.33
C LYS A 267 -13.63 -6.94 -11.44
N GLU A 268 -14.12 -6.78 -12.66
CA GLU A 268 -15.46 -6.23 -12.91
C GLU A 268 -16.55 -7.28 -12.63
N SER A 269 -16.21 -8.57 -12.72
CA SER A 269 -17.06 -9.71 -12.33
C SER A 269 -16.19 -10.89 -11.90
N LYS A 270 -16.79 -11.93 -11.28
CA LYS A 270 -16.08 -13.17 -10.89
C LYS A 270 -15.46 -13.93 -12.07
N GLU A 271 -15.99 -13.72 -13.26
CA GLU A 271 -15.61 -14.42 -14.50
C GLU A 271 -14.67 -13.59 -15.39
N ALA A 272 -14.52 -12.29 -15.09
CA ALA A 272 -13.65 -11.42 -15.86
C ALA A 272 -12.17 -11.74 -15.64
N ASP A 273 -11.40 -11.73 -16.70
CA ASP A 273 -9.94 -11.78 -16.62
C ASP A 273 -9.41 -10.49 -16.04
N GLY A 274 -9.24 -10.48 -14.70
CA GLY A 274 -8.93 -9.26 -13.92
C GLY A 274 -7.60 -8.64 -14.30
N LYS A 275 -7.57 -7.32 -14.36
CA LYS A 275 -6.32 -6.55 -14.38
C LYS A 275 -5.68 -6.60 -13.00
N GLU A 276 -4.36 -6.71 -12.93
CA GLU A 276 -3.62 -6.64 -11.68
C GLU A 276 -2.86 -5.32 -11.55
N LEU A 277 -2.91 -4.75 -10.34
CA LEU A 277 -2.06 -3.65 -9.91
C LEU A 277 -0.93 -4.22 -9.07
N GLY A 278 0.31 -3.97 -9.48
CA GLY A 278 1.49 -4.25 -8.65
C GLY A 278 1.83 -3.02 -7.80
N TRP A 279 2.02 -3.23 -6.50
CA TRP A 279 2.42 -2.21 -5.56
C TRP A 279 3.73 -2.54 -4.87
N PHE A 280 4.48 -1.51 -4.53
CA PHE A 280 5.61 -1.62 -3.64
C PHE A 280 5.71 -0.36 -2.78
N ALA A 281 5.94 -0.53 -1.47
CA ALA A 281 6.24 0.56 -0.55
C ALA A 281 7.56 0.25 0.16
N ALA A 282 8.50 1.22 0.24
CA ALA A 282 9.78 1.02 0.90
C ALA A 282 10.37 2.32 1.43
N PHE A 283 11.26 2.15 2.42
CA PHE A 283 12.12 3.18 2.99
C PHE A 283 13.45 2.56 3.47
N ASP A 284 14.50 3.37 3.62
CA ASP A 284 15.73 2.95 4.29
C ASP A 284 15.50 2.91 5.80
N ALA A 285 15.66 1.75 6.42
CA ALA A 285 15.43 1.56 7.86
C ALA A 285 16.46 2.28 8.76
N ASN A 286 17.65 2.57 8.22
CA ASN A 286 18.74 3.22 8.95
C ASN A 286 18.76 4.74 8.74
N ALA A 287 18.36 5.21 7.55
CA ALA A 287 18.28 6.61 7.18
C ALA A 287 16.91 6.92 6.52
N PRO A 288 15.81 6.98 7.29
CA PRO A 288 14.47 7.09 6.73
C PRO A 288 14.14 8.53 6.33
N ASP A 289 14.83 9.06 5.34
CA ASP A 289 14.60 10.41 4.83
C ASP A 289 13.56 10.44 3.70
N MET A 290 13.19 9.26 3.18
CA MET A 290 12.22 9.12 2.12
C MET A 290 11.45 7.81 2.23
N ILE A 291 10.12 7.89 2.13
CA ILE A 291 9.23 6.74 1.89
C ILE A 291 8.74 6.83 0.44
N VAL A 292 8.93 5.75 -0.31
CA VAL A 292 8.48 5.63 -1.70
C VAL A 292 7.35 4.62 -1.79
N THR A 293 6.26 4.99 -2.45
CA THR A 293 5.22 4.07 -2.90
C THR A 293 5.15 4.09 -4.41
N MET A 294 5.00 2.93 -5.02
CA MET A 294 4.89 2.79 -6.47
C MET A 294 3.81 1.79 -6.83
N MET A 295 2.97 2.17 -7.78
CA MET A 295 1.93 1.34 -8.38
C MET A 295 2.15 1.23 -9.88
N ILE A 296 2.03 0.02 -10.42
CA ILE A 296 2.09 -0.27 -11.86
C ILE A 296 0.84 -1.08 -12.23
N GLU A 297 0.18 -0.65 -13.29
CA GLU A 297 -0.99 -1.34 -13.87
C GLU A 297 -0.56 -2.49 -14.79
N GLY A 298 -1.43 -3.50 -14.95
CA GLY A 298 -1.25 -4.57 -15.92
C GLY A 298 -0.04 -5.46 -15.64
N VAL A 299 0.19 -5.81 -14.37
CA VAL A 299 1.33 -6.66 -13.97
C VAL A 299 1.03 -8.15 -14.00
N LYS A 300 -0.20 -8.56 -14.34
CA LYS A 300 -0.60 -9.96 -14.48
C LYS A 300 0.28 -10.67 -15.51
N GLY A 301 0.82 -11.83 -15.13
CA GLY A 301 1.74 -12.60 -15.99
C GLY A 301 3.14 -11.97 -16.15
N ARG A 302 3.42 -10.81 -15.50
CA ARG A 302 4.70 -10.09 -15.58
C ARG A 302 5.51 -10.11 -14.28
N GLY A 303 5.04 -10.88 -13.29
CA GLY A 303 5.69 -10.97 -11.98
C GLY A 303 5.02 -10.15 -10.86
N GLY A 304 3.83 -9.59 -11.10
CA GLY A 304 3.05 -8.92 -10.06
C GLY A 304 3.81 -7.75 -9.42
N SER A 305 3.91 -7.77 -8.10
CA SER A 305 4.63 -6.75 -7.32
C SER A 305 6.14 -6.69 -7.56
N ASN A 306 6.75 -7.66 -8.25
CA ASN A 306 8.18 -7.57 -8.62
C ASN A 306 8.42 -6.44 -9.61
N VAL A 307 7.45 -6.13 -10.49
CA VAL A 307 7.57 -5.05 -11.48
C VAL A 307 7.81 -3.68 -10.82
N PRO A 308 6.99 -3.20 -9.89
CA PRO A 308 7.31 -1.99 -9.13
C PRO A 308 8.50 -2.17 -8.18
N GLY A 309 8.73 -3.38 -7.63
CA GLY A 309 9.85 -3.67 -6.72
C GLY A 309 11.22 -3.41 -7.34
N GLU A 310 11.44 -3.87 -8.58
CA GLU A 310 12.68 -3.58 -9.34
C GLU A 310 12.89 -2.08 -9.54
N LYS A 311 11.81 -1.34 -9.81
CA LYS A 311 11.91 0.11 -10.03
C LYS A 311 12.18 0.87 -8.72
N VAL A 312 11.57 0.43 -7.61
CA VAL A 312 11.85 0.97 -6.28
C VAL A 312 13.30 0.69 -5.87
N LYS A 313 13.84 -0.50 -6.17
CA LYS A 313 15.25 -0.81 -5.99
C LYS A 313 16.16 0.28 -6.60
N HIS A 314 15.90 0.69 -7.83
CA HIS A 314 16.69 1.72 -8.51
C HIS A 314 16.60 3.10 -7.85
N VAL A 315 15.50 3.41 -7.15
CA VAL A 315 15.38 4.69 -6.42
C VAL A 315 16.35 4.74 -5.23
N PHE A 316 16.63 3.60 -4.60
CA PHE A 316 17.53 3.50 -3.44
C PHE A 316 18.97 3.07 -3.80
N GLN A 317 19.27 2.74 -5.04
CA GLN A 317 20.64 2.53 -5.52
C GLN A 317 21.34 3.90 -5.67
N LYS A 318 22.47 4.07 -5.00
CA LYS A 318 23.32 5.26 -5.12
C LYS A 318 24.26 5.13 -6.32
#